data_6088ff98ead6dac07c34b96a34c3f202
#
_entry.id   6088ff98ead6dac07c34b96a34c3f202
#
_cell.length_a   1.000
_cell.length_b   1.000
_cell.length_c   1.000
_cell.angle_alpha   90.00
_cell.angle_beta   90.00
_cell.angle_gamma   90.00
#
_symmetry.space_group_name_H-M   'P 1'
#
loop_
_entity.id
_entity.type
_entity.pdbx_description
1 polymer ?
#
loop_
_entity_poly.entity_id
_entity_poly.type
_entity_poly.pdbx_seq_one_letter_code
_entity_poly.pdbx_strand_id
1 'polypeptide(L)'
;MKAKILLLVSIFFLSVTIPQAIAQGLTGRAYYKSSSQIKIAMDSTKMAPEQMAEIQAQLKKQMERDYILSFTQTESNWKQAESLGGGPATASSGGMTMVINTGSQDKILYKNLADQSFLREEEVMGKEFLIKDTLEPSEWELTSETKKIGNYTAQKATYSRIVDSQRFSTGMTEMENVKDTIRVTAWFTPEIPVSHGPDNFFGLPGLILEVQNQGRILICEKIELNPSTNPVKIEQPKKGKVVNREEFRAMQEAGMKQMMNQYQGKPGEGNQFTIRIGN
;
A
#
# COMPACT_ATOMS: atom_id res chain seq x y z
N MET A 1 25.60 58.87 63.24
CA MET A 1 25.85 57.43 63.19
C MET A 1 24.79 56.83 62.32
N LYS A 2 25.15 56.41 61.11
CA LYS A 2 24.21 55.84 60.11
C LYS A 2 24.41 54.33 60.05
N ALA A 3 23.43 53.56 60.52
CA ALA A 3 23.43 52.11 60.46
C ALA A 3 23.00 51.64 59.05
N LYS A 4 23.89 50.98 58.36
CA LYS A 4 23.59 50.35 57.09
C LYS A 4 22.96 48.95 57.33
N ILE A 5 21.69 48.76 56.98
CA ILE A 5 21.02 47.53 57.01
C ILE A 5 21.36 46.80 55.71
N LEU A 6 22.09 45.70 55.82
CA LEU A 6 22.43 44.82 54.69
C LEU A 6 21.29 43.80 54.53
N LEU A 7 20.52 43.93 53.43
CA LEU A 7 19.44 43.01 53.10
C LEU A 7 20.03 41.86 52.29
N LEU A 8 20.21 40.71 52.90
CA LEU A 8 20.59 39.45 52.22
C LEU A 8 19.36 38.82 51.54
N VAL A 9 19.28 39.02 50.23
CA VAL A 9 18.27 38.33 49.39
C VAL A 9 18.83 36.94 49.07
N SER A 10 18.34 35.93 49.78
CA SER A 10 18.58 34.51 49.50
C SER A 10 17.69 34.07 48.34
N ILE A 11 18.27 33.99 47.13
CA ILE A 11 17.59 33.42 45.97
C ILE A 11 17.63 31.87 46.11
N PHE A 12 16.52 31.32 46.57
CA PHE A 12 16.29 29.86 46.59
C PHE A 12 16.03 29.39 45.16
N PHE A 13 17.08 28.90 44.49
CA PHE A 13 16.96 28.25 43.20
C PHE A 13 16.22 26.90 43.40
N LEU A 14 14.90 26.91 43.17
CA LEU A 14 14.10 25.72 43.11
C LEU A 14 14.44 25.01 41.76
N SER A 15 15.39 24.10 41.80
CA SER A 15 15.68 23.20 40.66
C SER A 15 14.49 22.29 40.45
N VAL A 16 13.58 22.72 39.59
CA VAL A 16 12.52 21.85 39.03
C VAL A 16 13.24 20.81 38.17
N THR A 17 13.51 19.65 38.73
CA THR A 17 13.89 18.47 37.97
C THR A 17 12.65 18.05 37.13
N ILE A 18 12.52 18.57 35.93
CA ILE A 18 11.58 18.07 34.93
C ILE A 18 12.06 16.62 34.67
N PRO A 19 11.25 15.57 35.02
CA PRO A 19 11.59 14.25 34.59
C PRO A 19 11.66 14.30 33.06
N GLN A 20 12.84 14.07 32.50
CA GLN A 20 12.96 13.74 31.08
C GLN A 20 12.24 12.39 30.94
N ALA A 21 10.92 12.44 30.73
CA ALA A 21 10.23 11.34 30.09
C ALA A 21 11.02 11.18 28.78
N ILE A 22 11.83 10.15 28.71
CA ILE A 22 12.45 9.68 27.48
C ILE A 22 11.23 9.49 26.57
N ALA A 23 11.04 10.43 25.67
CA ALA A 23 10.03 10.33 24.65
C ALA A 23 10.45 9.13 23.81
N GLN A 24 10.07 7.94 24.25
CA GLN A 24 10.14 6.75 23.42
C GLN A 24 9.25 7.08 22.25
N GLY A 25 9.90 7.37 21.10
CA GLY A 25 9.20 7.75 19.89
C GLY A 25 8.12 6.73 19.62
N LEU A 26 6.92 7.18 19.25
CA LEU A 26 5.79 6.30 18.95
C LEU A 26 6.20 5.28 17.91
N THR A 27 6.07 3.99 18.26
CA THR A 27 6.30 2.87 17.38
C THR A 27 5.08 1.97 17.34
N GLY A 28 4.87 1.23 16.27
CA GLY A 28 3.72 0.32 16.22
C GLY A 28 3.73 -0.63 15.03
N ARG A 29 2.80 -1.58 15.10
CA ARG A 29 2.41 -2.45 13.99
C ARG A 29 0.92 -2.32 13.76
N ALA A 30 0.54 -2.11 12.51
CA ALA A 30 -0.84 -2.15 12.07
C ALA A 30 -1.01 -3.29 11.07
N TYR A 31 -2.01 -4.12 11.30
CA TYR A 31 -2.30 -5.32 10.53
C TYR A 31 -3.47 -5.02 9.60
N TYR A 32 -3.27 -5.19 8.30
CA TYR A 32 -4.26 -4.85 7.30
C TYR A 32 -4.68 -6.07 6.52
N LYS A 33 -5.96 -6.13 6.18
CA LYS A 33 -6.50 -7.04 5.19
C LYS A 33 -6.73 -6.30 3.88
N SER A 34 -6.25 -6.89 2.78
CA SER A 34 -6.56 -6.44 1.42
C SER A 34 -7.67 -7.30 0.85
N SER A 35 -8.70 -6.65 0.31
CA SER A 35 -9.75 -7.30 -0.49
C SER A 35 -9.87 -6.56 -1.82
N SER A 36 -10.03 -7.30 -2.91
CA SER A 36 -10.20 -6.73 -4.25
C SER A 36 -11.51 -7.17 -4.86
N GLN A 37 -12.24 -6.22 -5.43
CA GLN A 37 -13.39 -6.53 -6.28
C GLN A 37 -12.87 -6.79 -7.70
N ILE A 38 -12.90 -8.04 -8.12
CA ILE A 38 -12.51 -8.41 -9.46
C ILE A 38 -13.74 -8.24 -10.36
N LYS A 39 -13.67 -7.31 -11.30
CA LYS A 39 -14.65 -7.21 -12.38
C LYS A 39 -14.10 -7.98 -13.57
N ILE A 40 -14.57 -9.20 -13.77
CA ILE A 40 -14.23 -9.99 -14.95
C ILE A 40 -15.22 -9.57 -16.03
N ALA A 41 -14.74 -8.87 -17.05
CA ALA A 41 -15.50 -8.59 -18.24
C ALA A 41 -15.31 -9.79 -19.18
N MET A 42 -16.27 -10.71 -19.19
CA MET A 42 -16.35 -11.80 -20.17
C MET A 42 -17.61 -11.64 -21.00
N ASP A 43 -17.56 -12.18 -22.21
CA ASP A 43 -18.73 -12.24 -23.09
C ASP A 43 -19.81 -13.10 -22.41
N SER A 44 -20.91 -12.47 -22.02
CA SER A 44 -22.05 -13.10 -21.32
C SER A 44 -22.75 -14.19 -22.16
N THR A 45 -22.38 -14.32 -23.43
CA THR A 45 -22.88 -15.40 -24.30
C THR A 45 -22.20 -16.74 -24.07
N LYS A 46 -21.04 -16.74 -23.37
CA LYS A 46 -20.19 -17.94 -23.20
C LYS A 46 -20.24 -18.54 -21.79
N MET A 47 -20.86 -17.88 -20.83
CA MET A 47 -20.91 -18.34 -19.44
C MET A 47 -22.20 -17.90 -18.75
N ALA A 48 -22.83 -18.82 -18.00
CA ALA A 48 -24.02 -18.52 -17.21
C ALA A 48 -23.68 -17.52 -16.07
N PRO A 49 -24.59 -16.60 -15.72
CA PRO A 49 -24.35 -15.62 -14.64
C PRO A 49 -23.96 -16.25 -13.30
N GLU A 50 -24.53 -17.42 -12.97
CA GLU A 50 -24.25 -18.15 -11.74
C GLU A 50 -22.80 -18.66 -11.71
N GLN A 51 -22.30 -19.20 -12.83
CA GLN A 51 -20.91 -19.66 -12.95
C GLN A 51 -19.92 -18.50 -12.83
N MET A 52 -20.26 -17.35 -13.41
CA MET A 52 -19.44 -16.14 -13.27
C MET A 52 -19.39 -15.66 -11.81
N ALA A 53 -20.51 -15.64 -11.11
CA ALA A 53 -20.59 -15.27 -9.71
C ALA A 53 -19.75 -16.21 -8.82
N GLU A 54 -19.78 -17.52 -9.11
CA GLU A 54 -18.98 -18.53 -8.41
C GLU A 54 -17.48 -18.30 -8.62
N ILE A 55 -17.02 -18.10 -9.85
CA ILE A 55 -15.61 -17.79 -10.17
C ILE A 55 -15.17 -16.51 -9.47
N GLN A 56 -15.99 -15.45 -9.52
CA GLN A 56 -15.66 -14.18 -8.84
C GLN A 56 -15.54 -14.36 -7.32
N ALA A 57 -16.42 -15.15 -6.70
CA ALA A 57 -16.37 -15.43 -5.27
C ALA A 57 -15.11 -16.22 -4.86
N GLN A 58 -14.75 -17.25 -5.66
CA GLN A 58 -13.53 -18.03 -5.44
C GLN A 58 -12.27 -17.16 -5.57
N LEU A 59 -12.17 -16.35 -6.64
CA LEU A 59 -11.04 -15.47 -6.87
C LEU A 59 -10.95 -14.40 -5.78
N LYS A 60 -12.08 -13.79 -5.39
CA LYS A 60 -12.10 -12.79 -4.33
C LYS A 60 -11.47 -13.34 -3.05
N LYS A 61 -11.89 -14.52 -2.58
CA LYS A 61 -11.35 -15.17 -1.39
C LYS A 61 -9.86 -15.48 -1.52
N GLN A 62 -9.42 -15.97 -2.68
CA GLN A 62 -8.01 -16.31 -2.91
C GLN A 62 -7.11 -15.09 -3.13
N MET A 63 -7.68 -13.92 -3.42
CA MET A 63 -6.94 -12.66 -3.56
C MET A 63 -6.93 -11.81 -2.29
N GLU A 64 -7.62 -12.24 -1.24
CA GLU A 64 -7.44 -11.62 0.08
C GLU A 64 -6.01 -11.85 0.55
N ARG A 65 -5.39 -10.79 1.06
CA ARG A 65 -4.01 -10.81 1.55
C ARG A 65 -3.93 -10.01 2.84
N ASP A 66 -3.14 -10.53 3.75
CA ASP A 66 -2.84 -9.85 5.01
C ASP A 66 -1.49 -9.13 4.87
N TYR A 67 -1.41 -7.94 5.43
CA TYR A 67 -0.22 -7.09 5.39
C TYR A 67 0.09 -6.54 6.78
N ILE A 68 1.35 -6.24 7.00
CA ILE A 68 1.84 -5.61 8.22
C ILE A 68 2.53 -4.30 7.85
N LEU A 69 2.06 -3.20 8.42
CA LEU A 69 2.74 -1.93 8.48
C LEU A 69 3.45 -1.82 9.83
N SER A 70 4.76 -1.94 9.84
CA SER A 70 5.60 -1.61 11.00
C SER A 70 6.04 -0.17 10.87
N PHE A 71 5.95 0.64 11.93
CA PHE A 71 6.25 2.06 11.84
C PHE A 71 6.90 2.62 13.11
N THR A 72 7.70 3.66 12.89
CA THR A 72 8.16 4.63 13.89
C THR A 72 7.51 5.99 13.59
N GLN A 73 7.99 7.07 14.20
CA GLN A 73 7.51 8.42 13.87
C GLN A 73 7.76 8.80 12.40
N THR A 74 8.90 8.40 11.84
CA THR A 74 9.37 8.85 10.52
C THR A 74 9.55 7.74 9.49
N GLU A 75 9.71 6.50 9.92
CA GLU A 75 10.02 5.39 9.05
C GLU A 75 8.94 4.30 9.12
N SER A 76 8.76 3.58 8.04
CA SER A 76 7.85 2.44 8.03
C SER A 76 8.28 1.35 7.05
N ASN A 77 7.90 0.11 7.37
CA ASN A 77 7.96 -1.05 6.49
C ASN A 77 6.56 -1.57 6.24
N TRP A 78 6.21 -1.74 4.98
CA TRP A 78 5.01 -2.41 4.54
C TRP A 78 5.39 -3.72 3.87
N LYS A 79 4.87 -4.83 4.37
CA LYS A 79 5.11 -6.16 3.80
C LYS A 79 3.87 -7.03 3.87
N GLN A 80 3.75 -7.99 2.99
CA GLN A 80 2.74 -9.04 3.10
C GLN A 80 3.05 -9.91 4.32
N ALA A 81 2.02 -10.27 5.09
CA ALA A 81 2.17 -11.25 6.15
C ALA A 81 2.45 -12.63 5.55
N GLU A 82 3.30 -13.42 6.18
CA GLU A 82 3.54 -14.79 5.77
C GLU A 82 2.24 -15.59 5.82
N SER A 83 1.90 -16.24 4.73
CA SER A 83 0.74 -17.13 4.64
C SER A 83 1.13 -18.47 4.02
N LEU A 84 0.53 -19.54 4.51
CA LEU A 84 0.76 -20.90 4.00
C LEU A 84 0.18 -21.13 2.58
N GLY A 85 -0.49 -20.12 1.99
CA GLY A 85 -1.23 -20.23 0.73
C GLY A 85 -0.74 -19.32 -0.41
N GLY A 86 0.55 -19.07 -0.53
CA GLY A 86 1.15 -18.11 -1.45
C GLY A 86 1.30 -18.50 -2.92
N GLY A 87 0.34 -19.23 -3.48
CA GLY A 87 0.32 -19.56 -4.90
C GLY A 87 -0.58 -18.66 -5.76
N PRO A 88 -0.62 -18.90 -7.08
CA PRO A 88 -1.58 -18.23 -7.98
C PRO A 88 -3.01 -18.44 -7.50
N ALA A 89 -3.86 -17.41 -7.60
CA ALA A 89 -5.29 -17.55 -7.35
C ALA A 89 -5.93 -18.34 -8.51
N THR A 90 -6.64 -19.42 -8.19
CA THR A 90 -7.25 -20.30 -9.19
C THR A 90 -8.75 -20.43 -8.91
N ALA A 91 -9.57 -20.23 -9.92
CA ALA A 91 -11.01 -20.46 -9.83
C ALA A 91 -11.47 -21.32 -11.00
N SER A 92 -12.41 -22.23 -10.72
CA SER A 92 -12.96 -23.12 -11.73
C SER A 92 -14.48 -23.22 -11.59
N SER A 93 -15.17 -23.14 -12.71
CA SER A 93 -16.61 -23.45 -12.81
C SER A 93 -16.96 -23.82 -14.25
N GLY A 94 -17.86 -24.80 -14.45
CA GLY A 94 -18.36 -25.18 -15.76
C GLY A 94 -17.31 -25.70 -16.75
N GLY A 95 -16.19 -26.29 -16.25
CA GLY A 95 -15.08 -26.77 -17.10
C GLY A 95 -14.07 -25.69 -17.51
N MET A 96 -14.27 -24.44 -17.11
CA MET A 96 -13.32 -23.35 -17.30
C MET A 96 -12.50 -23.15 -16.02
N THR A 97 -11.19 -22.97 -16.18
CA THR A 97 -10.27 -22.65 -15.09
C THR A 97 -9.58 -21.32 -15.37
N MET A 98 -9.63 -20.41 -14.41
CA MET A 98 -8.94 -19.14 -14.44
C MET A 98 -7.80 -19.14 -13.42
N VAL A 99 -6.62 -18.70 -13.84
CA VAL A 99 -5.42 -18.59 -12.99
C VAL A 99 -4.93 -17.16 -13.02
N ILE A 100 -4.83 -16.54 -11.83
CA ILE A 100 -4.30 -15.17 -11.66
C ILE A 100 -2.99 -15.28 -10.88
N ASN A 101 -1.91 -14.87 -11.50
CA ASN A 101 -0.62 -14.79 -10.80
C ASN A 101 -0.60 -13.55 -9.92
N THR A 102 -0.43 -13.74 -8.60
CA THR A 102 -0.49 -12.67 -7.61
C THR A 102 0.89 -12.08 -7.25
N GLY A 103 1.94 -12.50 -7.95
CA GLY A 103 3.29 -12.01 -7.73
C GLY A 103 4.00 -12.61 -6.50
N SER A 104 5.24 -12.17 -6.26
CA SER A 104 6.06 -12.61 -5.12
C SER A 104 5.56 -12.00 -3.82
N GLN A 105 5.62 -12.78 -2.71
CA GLN A 105 5.11 -12.37 -1.37
C GLN A 105 6.14 -11.61 -0.54
N ASP A 106 7.42 -11.71 -0.84
CA ASP A 106 8.51 -11.21 0.03
C ASP A 106 8.89 -9.75 -0.23
N LYS A 107 8.05 -9.01 -0.94
CA LYS A 107 8.34 -7.62 -1.31
C LYS A 107 8.13 -6.66 -0.13
N ILE A 108 9.15 -5.86 0.14
CA ILE A 108 9.13 -4.85 1.19
C ILE A 108 9.09 -3.46 0.55
N LEU A 109 8.18 -2.63 1.04
CA LEU A 109 8.19 -1.19 0.80
C LEU A 109 8.61 -0.48 2.09
N TYR A 110 9.81 0.07 2.08
CA TYR A 110 10.31 0.96 3.12
C TYR A 110 10.04 2.41 2.74
N LYS A 111 9.54 3.22 3.67
CA LYS A 111 9.32 4.67 3.52
C LYS A 111 10.03 5.42 4.64
N ASN A 112 10.74 6.49 4.29
CA ASN A 112 11.29 7.46 5.24
C ASN A 112 10.67 8.84 4.96
N LEU A 113 9.77 9.28 5.85
CA LEU A 113 9.06 10.55 5.70
C LEU A 113 9.95 11.76 6.00
N ALA A 114 10.99 11.60 6.82
CA ALA A 114 11.93 12.67 7.12
C ALA A 114 12.82 13.00 5.90
N ASP A 115 13.32 11.96 5.24
CA ASP A 115 14.17 12.09 4.05
C ASP A 115 13.35 12.17 2.74
N GLN A 116 12.02 12.06 2.84
CA GLN A 116 11.11 12.00 1.69
C GLN A 116 11.54 10.97 0.65
N SER A 117 11.94 9.77 1.10
CA SER A 117 12.48 8.72 0.25
C SER A 117 11.81 7.38 0.50
N PHE A 118 11.86 6.51 -0.48
CA PHE A 118 11.43 5.13 -0.34
C PHE A 118 12.37 4.14 -1.02
N LEU A 119 12.32 2.90 -0.55
CA LEU A 119 12.94 1.73 -1.15
C LEU A 119 11.86 0.67 -1.33
N ARG A 120 11.78 0.08 -2.52
CA ARG A 120 10.82 -0.99 -2.81
C ARG A 120 11.51 -2.14 -3.53
N GLU A 121 11.33 -3.33 -3.01
CA GLU A 121 11.71 -4.56 -3.71
C GLU A 121 10.65 -4.92 -4.73
N GLU A 122 11.06 -5.18 -5.96
CA GLU A 122 10.20 -5.61 -7.05
C GLU A 122 10.87 -6.68 -7.90
N GLU A 123 10.05 -7.46 -8.61
CA GLU A 123 10.54 -8.49 -9.51
C GLU A 123 9.88 -8.35 -10.87
N VAL A 124 10.66 -8.40 -11.93
CA VAL A 124 10.20 -8.44 -13.32
C VAL A 124 10.91 -9.58 -14.04
N MET A 125 10.14 -10.54 -14.58
CA MET A 125 10.65 -11.69 -15.34
C MET A 125 11.76 -12.47 -14.61
N GLY A 126 11.60 -12.71 -13.31
CA GLY A 126 12.56 -13.43 -12.46
C GLY A 126 13.81 -12.63 -12.08
N LYS A 127 13.86 -11.34 -12.40
CA LYS A 127 14.95 -10.43 -12.00
C LYS A 127 14.48 -9.51 -10.88
N GLU A 128 15.29 -9.43 -9.83
CA GLU A 128 15.02 -8.62 -8.65
C GLU A 128 15.56 -7.20 -8.82
N PHE A 129 14.75 -6.22 -8.42
CA PHE A 129 15.05 -4.79 -8.46
C PHE A 129 14.79 -4.15 -7.10
N LEU A 130 15.63 -3.18 -6.75
CA LEU A 130 15.43 -2.27 -5.64
C LEU A 130 15.16 -0.88 -6.18
N ILE A 131 13.90 -0.48 -6.16
CA ILE A 131 13.51 0.86 -6.60
C ILE A 131 13.85 1.82 -5.47
N LYS A 132 14.70 2.81 -5.75
CA LYS A 132 15.05 3.89 -4.85
C LYS A 132 14.65 5.21 -5.46
N ASP A 133 13.74 5.94 -4.80
CA ASP A 133 13.21 7.19 -5.33
C ASP A 133 12.63 8.08 -4.21
N THR A 134 12.13 9.26 -4.58
CA THR A 134 11.50 10.21 -3.67
C THR A 134 10.02 9.86 -3.43
N LEU A 135 9.56 10.14 -2.21
CA LEU A 135 8.14 10.09 -1.87
C LEU A 135 7.43 11.31 -2.45
N GLU A 136 6.36 11.07 -3.19
CA GLU A 136 5.48 12.12 -3.71
C GLU A 136 4.22 12.16 -2.84
N PRO A 137 4.00 13.22 -2.05
CA PRO A 137 2.81 13.35 -1.24
C PRO A 137 1.57 13.49 -2.12
N SER A 138 0.48 12.83 -1.72
CA SER A 138 -0.82 13.01 -2.36
C SER A 138 -1.48 14.28 -1.86
N GLU A 139 -2.19 14.99 -2.73
CA GLU A 139 -2.97 16.18 -2.39
C GLU A 139 -4.30 15.76 -1.75
N TRP A 140 -4.26 15.45 -0.44
CA TRP A 140 -5.42 15.02 0.30
C TRP A 140 -6.39 16.16 0.60
N GLU A 141 -7.65 15.98 0.26
CA GLU A 141 -8.77 16.82 0.66
C GLU A 141 -9.44 16.22 1.90
N LEU A 142 -9.33 16.91 3.04
CA LEU A 142 -9.96 16.48 4.28
C LEU A 142 -11.45 16.80 4.26
N THR A 143 -12.29 15.87 4.71
CA THR A 143 -13.74 16.08 4.84
C THR A 143 -14.15 16.12 6.32
N SER A 144 -15.39 16.53 6.59
CA SER A 144 -15.97 16.47 7.93
C SER A 144 -16.55 15.10 8.29
N GLU A 145 -16.57 14.15 7.34
CA GLU A 145 -17.12 12.81 7.57
C GLU A 145 -16.24 12.00 8.51
N THR A 146 -16.87 11.35 9.47
CA THR A 146 -16.20 10.46 10.42
C THR A 146 -16.93 9.13 10.53
N LYS A 147 -16.18 8.08 10.86
CA LYS A 147 -16.72 6.76 11.22
C LYS A 147 -15.87 6.07 12.28
N LYS A 148 -16.38 5.02 12.90
CA LYS A 148 -15.59 4.14 13.76
C LYS A 148 -14.94 3.03 12.94
N ILE A 149 -13.64 2.81 13.18
CA ILE A 149 -12.88 1.64 12.70
C ILE A 149 -12.21 1.03 13.92
N GLY A 150 -12.69 -0.13 14.36
CA GLY A 150 -12.32 -0.68 15.66
C GLY A 150 -12.66 0.30 16.78
N ASN A 151 -11.66 0.59 17.62
CA ASN A 151 -11.82 1.52 18.75
C ASN A 151 -11.55 2.99 18.39
N TYR A 152 -11.09 3.28 17.15
CA TYR A 152 -10.65 4.61 16.75
C TYR A 152 -11.74 5.37 16.00
N THR A 153 -11.75 6.69 16.17
CA THR A 153 -12.56 7.58 15.33
C THR A 153 -11.72 7.95 14.11
N ALA A 154 -12.18 7.57 12.92
CA ALA A 154 -11.51 7.86 11.68
C ALA A 154 -12.22 8.99 10.93
N GLN A 155 -11.43 9.92 10.39
CA GLN A 155 -11.86 11.02 9.52
C GLN A 155 -11.58 10.64 8.07
N LYS A 156 -12.46 11.05 7.16
CA LYS A 156 -12.32 10.79 5.73
C LYS A 156 -11.45 11.84 5.06
N ALA A 157 -10.60 11.35 4.15
CA ALA A 157 -9.88 12.16 3.19
C ALA A 157 -10.01 11.55 1.79
N THR A 158 -9.96 12.39 0.76
CA THR A 158 -10.02 11.94 -0.64
C THR A 158 -8.96 12.65 -1.46
N TYR A 159 -8.53 12.03 -2.55
CA TYR A 159 -7.86 12.70 -3.65
C TYR A 159 -8.19 12.05 -4.97
N SER A 160 -7.98 12.79 -6.05
CA SER A 160 -8.11 12.27 -7.40
C SER A 160 -6.87 12.63 -8.20
N ARG A 161 -6.38 11.70 -9.01
CA ARG A 161 -5.28 11.96 -9.94
C ARG A 161 -5.56 11.36 -11.29
N ILE A 162 -5.07 12.02 -12.33
CA ILE A 162 -5.08 11.48 -13.68
C ILE A 162 -3.83 10.62 -13.84
N VAL A 163 -3.99 9.40 -14.33
CA VAL A 163 -2.90 8.49 -14.63
C VAL A 163 -2.95 8.06 -16.08
N ASP A 164 -1.79 7.88 -16.66
CA ASP A 164 -1.68 7.26 -17.98
C ASP A 164 -1.80 5.74 -17.77
N SER A 165 -2.80 5.15 -18.38
CA SER A 165 -3.08 3.71 -18.36
C SER A 165 -2.93 3.14 -19.74
N GLN A 166 -2.56 1.87 -19.84
CA GLN A 166 -2.54 1.15 -21.10
C GLN A 166 -3.71 0.18 -21.16
N ARG A 167 -4.48 0.22 -22.22
CA ARG A 167 -5.58 -0.69 -22.48
C ARG A 167 -5.25 -1.56 -23.67
N PHE A 168 -5.40 -2.85 -23.47
CA PHE A 168 -5.35 -3.83 -24.54
C PHE A 168 -6.71 -4.52 -24.64
N SER A 169 -7.29 -4.53 -25.82
CA SER A 169 -8.53 -5.25 -26.11
C SER A 169 -8.33 -6.21 -27.28
N THR A 170 -9.07 -7.28 -27.28
CA THR A 170 -9.01 -8.29 -28.35
C THR A 170 -9.34 -7.66 -29.69
N GLY A 171 -8.48 -7.91 -30.69
CA GLY A 171 -8.57 -7.29 -32.02
C GLY A 171 -7.71 -6.05 -32.17
N MET A 172 -7.09 -5.53 -31.12
CA MET A 172 -6.07 -4.50 -31.21
C MET A 172 -4.69 -5.13 -31.44
N THR A 173 -3.92 -4.53 -32.33
CA THR A 173 -2.52 -4.90 -32.61
C THR A 173 -1.54 -4.14 -31.71
N GLU A 174 -2.00 -3.05 -31.10
CA GLU A 174 -1.19 -2.18 -30.24
C GLU A 174 -1.95 -1.82 -28.97
N MET A 175 -1.22 -1.46 -27.91
CA MET A 175 -1.78 -0.94 -26.67
C MET A 175 -2.23 0.52 -26.88
N GLU A 176 -3.44 0.82 -26.47
CA GLU A 176 -3.97 2.17 -26.44
C GLU A 176 -3.57 2.86 -25.12
N ASN A 177 -2.93 4.03 -25.22
CA ASN A 177 -2.69 4.88 -24.07
C ASN A 177 -3.96 5.68 -23.75
N VAL A 178 -4.51 5.48 -22.56
CA VAL A 178 -5.71 6.18 -22.10
C VAL A 178 -5.42 6.91 -20.79
N LYS A 179 -6.05 8.08 -20.60
CA LYS A 179 -6.00 8.79 -19.33
C LYS A 179 -7.18 8.33 -18.46
N ASP A 180 -6.87 7.75 -17.33
CA ASP A 180 -7.86 7.34 -16.34
C ASP A 180 -7.78 8.26 -15.12
N THR A 181 -8.93 8.60 -14.54
CA THR A 181 -8.99 9.30 -13.26
C THR A 181 -9.10 8.29 -12.14
N ILE A 182 -8.07 8.21 -11.30
CA ILE A 182 -8.09 7.43 -10.08
C ILE A 182 -8.64 8.30 -8.95
N ARG A 183 -9.69 7.81 -8.31
CA ARG A 183 -10.22 8.40 -7.08
C ARG A 183 -9.92 7.49 -5.90
N VAL A 184 -9.26 8.06 -4.89
CA VAL A 184 -8.88 7.36 -3.66
C VAL A 184 -9.65 7.95 -2.48
N THR A 185 -10.17 7.08 -1.63
CA THR A 185 -10.75 7.46 -0.34
C THR A 185 -9.92 6.81 0.77
N ALA A 186 -9.49 7.60 1.74
CA ALA A 186 -8.82 7.12 2.94
C ALA A 186 -9.59 7.52 4.19
N TRP A 187 -9.45 6.69 5.23
CA TRP A 187 -9.93 6.97 6.57
C TRP A 187 -8.74 6.88 7.53
N PHE A 188 -8.44 7.96 8.21
CA PHE A 188 -7.29 8.06 9.10
C PHE A 188 -7.73 8.48 10.51
N THR A 189 -6.95 8.11 11.51
CA THR A 189 -7.20 8.52 12.90
C THR A 189 -6.11 9.45 13.42
N PRO A 190 -6.47 10.67 13.86
CA PRO A 190 -5.52 11.57 14.53
C PRO A 190 -5.14 11.08 15.95
N GLU A 191 -5.84 10.09 16.51
CA GLU A 191 -5.51 9.50 17.81
C GLU A 191 -4.14 8.78 17.79
N ILE A 192 -3.63 8.43 16.59
CA ILE A 192 -2.28 7.90 16.37
C ILE A 192 -1.55 8.88 15.44
N PRO A 193 -0.80 9.86 15.99
CA PRO A 193 -0.28 11.00 15.24
C PRO A 193 1.00 10.64 14.45
N VAL A 194 0.89 9.71 13.51
CA VAL A 194 1.92 9.33 12.54
C VAL A 194 1.36 9.46 11.13
N SER A 195 2.11 10.06 10.21
CA SER A 195 1.63 10.28 8.83
C SER A 195 1.84 9.06 7.93
N HIS A 196 1.77 7.87 8.50
CA HIS A 196 1.93 6.60 7.79
C HIS A 196 0.59 5.99 7.38
N GLY A 197 0.65 5.07 6.42
CA GLY A 197 -0.48 4.28 5.97
C GLY A 197 -0.04 3.08 5.14
N PRO A 198 -1.01 2.22 4.74
CA PRO A 198 -0.75 1.02 3.99
C PRO A 198 -0.23 1.35 2.58
N ASP A 199 0.63 0.49 2.04
CA ASP A 199 1.19 0.61 0.70
C ASP A 199 1.81 1.99 0.43
N ASN A 200 1.50 2.64 -0.68
CA ASN A 200 1.98 3.97 -1.05
C ASN A 200 1.22 5.13 -0.39
N PHE A 201 0.23 4.86 0.45
CA PHE A 201 -0.61 5.89 1.05
C PHE A 201 0.04 6.43 2.34
N PHE A 202 0.20 7.75 2.43
CA PHE A 202 0.81 8.46 3.55
C PHE A 202 0.44 9.95 3.51
N GLY A 203 0.90 10.72 4.51
CA GLY A 203 0.82 12.19 4.51
C GLY A 203 -0.44 12.77 5.14
N LEU A 204 -1.37 11.96 5.65
CA LEU A 204 -2.48 12.43 6.48
C LEU A 204 -2.03 12.69 7.92
N PRO A 205 -2.71 13.60 8.66
CA PRO A 205 -2.34 13.94 10.04
C PRO A 205 -2.81 12.87 11.05
N GLY A 206 -2.43 11.61 10.79
CA GLY A 206 -2.76 10.44 11.58
C GLY A 206 -2.60 9.14 10.78
N LEU A 207 -2.60 8.02 11.49
CA LEU A 207 -2.47 6.69 10.87
C LEU A 207 -3.68 6.41 9.98
N ILE A 208 -3.43 6.03 8.72
CA ILE A 208 -4.47 5.64 7.77
C ILE A 208 -4.96 4.23 8.11
N LEU A 209 -6.22 4.09 8.48
CA LEU A 209 -6.83 2.83 8.87
C LEU A 209 -7.52 2.09 7.72
N GLU A 210 -8.01 2.82 6.73
CA GLU A 210 -8.66 2.22 5.57
C GLU A 210 -8.33 3.02 4.32
N VAL A 211 -8.14 2.32 3.21
CA VAL A 211 -8.00 2.92 1.88
C VAL A 211 -8.88 2.16 0.89
N GLN A 212 -9.61 2.91 0.08
CA GLN A 212 -10.37 2.41 -1.06
C GLN A 212 -9.79 3.02 -2.34
N ASN A 213 -9.29 2.16 -3.22
CA ASN A 213 -8.68 2.56 -4.48
C ASN A 213 -9.06 1.57 -5.58
N GLN A 214 -9.77 2.02 -6.62
CA GLN A 214 -10.12 1.25 -7.83
C GLN A 214 -10.64 -0.18 -7.55
N GLY A 215 -11.52 -0.33 -6.54
CA GLY A 215 -12.08 -1.64 -6.17
C GLY A 215 -11.21 -2.48 -5.24
N ARG A 216 -9.99 -2.02 -4.90
CA ARG A 216 -9.19 -2.59 -3.82
C ARG A 216 -9.51 -1.85 -2.51
N ILE A 217 -9.70 -2.60 -1.45
CA ILE A 217 -9.90 -2.11 -0.09
C ILE A 217 -8.77 -2.66 0.77
N LEU A 218 -8.10 -1.78 1.50
CA LEU A 218 -7.15 -2.10 2.55
C LEU A 218 -7.78 -1.63 3.86
N ILE A 219 -8.01 -2.53 4.81
CA ILE A 219 -8.61 -2.19 6.11
C ILE A 219 -7.73 -2.68 7.25
N CYS A 220 -7.48 -1.81 8.22
CA CYS A 220 -6.74 -2.13 9.45
C CYS A 220 -7.66 -2.90 10.41
N GLU A 221 -7.25 -4.10 10.78
CA GLU A 221 -7.99 -4.98 11.71
C GLU A 221 -7.41 -4.93 13.13
N LYS A 222 -6.11 -4.68 13.28
CA LYS A 222 -5.41 -4.69 14.58
C LYS A 222 -4.27 -3.68 14.59
N ILE A 223 -4.05 -3.06 15.75
CA ILE A 223 -2.92 -2.15 15.98
C ILE A 223 -2.25 -2.52 17.30
N GLU A 224 -0.93 -2.56 17.30
CA GLU A 224 -0.08 -2.72 18.47
C GLU A 224 0.80 -1.47 18.57
N LEU A 225 0.62 -0.66 19.62
CA LEU A 225 1.45 0.51 19.89
C LEU A 225 2.48 0.18 20.96
N ASN A 226 3.73 0.62 20.74
CA ASN A 226 4.86 0.47 21.66
C ASN A 226 4.96 -0.96 22.24
N PRO A 227 4.98 -2.02 21.42
CA PRO A 227 5.01 -3.39 21.91
C PRO A 227 6.26 -3.66 22.73
N SER A 228 6.10 -3.99 24.02
CA SER A 228 7.19 -4.32 24.92
C SER A 228 7.82 -5.68 24.61
N THR A 229 6.99 -6.63 24.21
CA THR A 229 7.44 -7.94 23.71
C THR A 229 7.61 -7.84 22.21
N ASN A 230 8.80 -8.16 21.66
CA ASN A 230 9.12 -8.06 20.25
C ASN A 230 9.03 -6.60 19.73
N PRO A 231 9.97 -5.71 20.09
CA PRO A 231 9.96 -4.31 19.69
C PRO A 231 9.97 -4.14 18.17
N VAL A 232 9.43 -3.01 17.70
CA VAL A 232 9.39 -2.70 16.26
C VAL A 232 10.81 -2.45 15.76
N LYS A 233 11.20 -3.16 14.70
CA LYS A 233 12.44 -2.93 13.95
C LYS A 233 12.06 -2.56 12.52
N ILE A 234 12.60 -1.45 12.04
CA ILE A 234 12.47 -1.02 10.65
C ILE A 234 13.80 -1.32 9.96
N GLU A 235 13.75 -2.15 8.94
CA GLU A 235 14.93 -2.55 8.18
C GLU A 235 14.78 -2.09 6.72
N GLN A 236 15.83 -1.46 6.20
CA GLN A 236 15.84 -1.05 4.80
C GLN A 236 16.08 -2.27 3.91
N PRO A 237 15.25 -2.50 2.89
CA PRO A 237 15.48 -3.57 1.93
C PRO A 237 16.77 -3.30 1.13
N LYS A 238 17.45 -4.39 0.71
CA LYS A 238 18.74 -4.30 0.02
C LYS A 238 18.83 -5.22 -1.20
N LYS A 239 17.77 -5.98 -1.48
CA LYS A 239 17.77 -7.03 -2.48
C LYS A 239 17.44 -6.48 -3.87
N GLY A 240 18.22 -6.87 -4.86
CA GLY A 240 18.00 -6.51 -6.25
C GLY A 240 18.87 -5.40 -6.81
N LYS A 241 18.81 -5.21 -8.13
CA LYS A 241 19.50 -4.12 -8.82
C LYS A 241 18.84 -2.80 -8.50
N VAL A 242 19.63 -1.81 -8.03
CA VAL A 242 19.13 -0.47 -7.74
C VAL A 242 18.75 0.24 -9.04
N VAL A 243 17.54 0.75 -9.09
CA VAL A 243 16.97 1.52 -10.20
C VAL A 243 16.06 2.62 -9.63
N ASN A 244 15.78 3.67 -10.41
CA ASN A 244 14.72 4.62 -10.09
C ASN A 244 13.37 4.15 -10.66
N ARG A 245 12.30 4.88 -10.35
CA ARG A 245 10.92 4.56 -10.76
C ARG A 245 10.75 4.55 -12.28
N GLU A 246 11.36 5.48 -12.97
CA GLU A 246 11.28 5.62 -14.43
C GLU A 246 12.00 4.47 -15.14
N GLU A 247 13.21 4.14 -14.70
CA GLU A 247 13.97 3.01 -15.23
C GLU A 247 13.21 1.69 -15.01
N PHE A 248 12.61 1.51 -13.83
CA PHE A 248 11.81 0.32 -13.54
C PHE A 248 10.58 0.23 -14.43
N ARG A 249 9.86 1.34 -14.66
CA ARG A 249 8.72 1.40 -15.58
C ARG A 249 9.11 1.00 -16.99
N ALA A 250 10.22 1.52 -17.51
CA ALA A 250 10.71 1.15 -18.84
C ALA A 250 11.01 -0.36 -18.94
N MET A 251 11.54 -0.97 -17.87
CA MET A 251 11.79 -2.42 -17.84
C MET A 251 10.49 -3.22 -17.80
N GLN A 252 9.47 -2.78 -17.05
CA GLN A 252 8.15 -3.40 -17.04
C GLN A 252 7.50 -3.37 -18.44
N GLU A 253 7.54 -2.23 -19.10
CA GLU A 253 6.99 -2.07 -20.45
C GLU A 253 7.70 -2.95 -21.48
N ALA A 254 9.04 -3.03 -21.42
CA ALA A 254 9.82 -3.93 -22.27
C ALA A 254 9.48 -5.40 -22.02
N GLY A 255 9.36 -5.81 -20.76
CA GLY A 255 8.95 -7.16 -20.36
C GLY A 255 7.56 -7.52 -20.86
N MET A 256 6.60 -6.59 -20.74
CA MET A 256 5.24 -6.76 -21.25
C MET A 256 5.22 -6.96 -22.77
N LYS A 257 5.95 -6.11 -23.52
CA LYS A 257 6.06 -6.25 -24.98
C LYS A 257 6.66 -7.59 -25.38
N GLN A 258 7.70 -8.04 -24.68
CA GLN A 258 8.31 -9.35 -24.95
C GLN A 258 7.31 -10.48 -24.72
N MET A 259 6.55 -10.45 -23.63
CA MET A 259 5.51 -11.44 -23.31
C MET A 259 4.42 -11.45 -24.38
N MET A 260 3.93 -10.28 -24.81
CA MET A 260 2.92 -10.17 -25.87
C MET A 260 3.41 -10.77 -27.20
N ASN A 261 4.64 -10.50 -27.59
CA ASN A 261 5.22 -11.04 -28.84
C ASN A 261 5.31 -12.57 -28.82
N GLN A 262 5.55 -13.18 -27.65
CA GLN A 262 5.56 -14.63 -27.49
C GLN A 262 4.16 -15.24 -27.66
N TYR A 263 3.12 -14.52 -27.24
CA TYR A 263 1.73 -14.99 -27.37
C TYR A 263 1.13 -14.77 -28.76
N GLN A 264 1.56 -13.75 -29.50
CA GLN A 264 1.12 -13.51 -30.91
C GLN A 264 1.61 -14.59 -31.89
N GLY A 265 2.64 -15.35 -31.53
CA GLY A 265 3.19 -16.43 -32.37
C GLY A 265 2.38 -17.76 -32.40
N LYS A 266 1.28 -17.87 -31.66
CA LYS A 266 0.41 -19.05 -31.62
C LYS A 266 -1.03 -18.68 -31.97
N PRO A 267 -1.43 -18.70 -33.25
CA PRO A 267 -2.85 -18.59 -33.59
C PRO A 267 -3.54 -19.93 -33.23
N GLY A 268 -4.24 -19.95 -32.14
CA GLY A 268 -4.98 -21.12 -31.70
C GLY A 268 -5.91 -20.78 -30.55
N GLU A 269 -7.21 -20.81 -30.84
CA GLU A 269 -8.36 -20.81 -29.93
C GLU A 269 -8.45 -19.62 -28.97
N GLY A 270 -9.12 -18.59 -29.46
CA GLY A 270 -9.30 -17.30 -28.77
C GLY A 270 -10.20 -17.33 -27.55
N ASN A 271 -9.63 -17.27 -26.40
CA ASN A 271 -10.31 -16.68 -25.26
C ASN A 271 -9.93 -15.20 -25.19
N GLN A 272 -10.94 -14.34 -25.31
CA GLN A 272 -10.80 -12.91 -25.24
C GLN A 272 -10.62 -12.50 -23.77
N PHE A 273 -9.46 -11.95 -23.40
CA PHE A 273 -9.34 -11.25 -22.12
C PHE A 273 -8.88 -9.82 -22.33
N THR A 274 -9.40 -8.96 -21.48
CA THR A 274 -8.92 -7.58 -21.36
C THR A 274 -8.04 -7.53 -20.11
N ILE A 275 -6.76 -7.19 -20.28
CA ILE A 275 -5.85 -6.95 -19.16
C ILE A 275 -5.80 -5.42 -18.96
N ARG A 276 -6.22 -4.95 -17.81
CA ARG A 276 -6.08 -3.55 -17.40
C ARG A 276 -4.95 -3.45 -16.39
N ILE A 277 -3.88 -2.78 -16.76
CA ILE A 277 -2.74 -2.52 -15.89
C ILE A 277 -2.80 -1.04 -15.54
N GLY A 278 -3.09 -0.75 -14.26
CA GLY A 278 -3.03 0.60 -13.70
C GLY A 278 -1.86 0.69 -12.73
N ASN A 279 -1.17 1.79 -12.76
CA ASN A 279 -0.17 2.17 -11.75
C ASN A 279 -0.83 2.82 -10.55
#